data_e9bff3ae02ec1bdfe5bd6c02d63593aa
#
_entry.id   e9bff3ae02ec1bdfe5bd6c02d63593aa
#
_cell.length_a   1.000
_cell.length_b   1.000
_cell.length_c   1.000
_cell.angle_alpha   90.00
_cell.angle_beta   90.00
_cell.angle_gamma   90.00
#
_symmetry.space_group_name_H-M   'P 1'
#
loop_
_entity.id
_entity.type
_entity.pdbx_description
1 polymer ?
#
loop_
_entity_poly.entity_id
_entity_poly.type
_entity_poly.pdbx_seq_one_letter_code
_entity_poly.pdbx_strand_id
1 'polypeptide(L)'
;MWIGLLWYFNFVQIPNMSKIPDEHKPAISKVIAPAALFWFRWAALATIISGLILGYINGYIHDAMTLGIMSGGGKSTAIGIGMWLGIIMAFNVWFVIWPNQKRALGMVECEPEVKAKSAKTAMLFSRTNTLLSLPMLLTICLLYTSPSPRD
;
A
#
# COMPACT_ATOMS: atom_id res chain seq x y z
N MET A 1 -7.16 5.62 -4.78
CA MET A 1 -7.22 6.05 -3.37
C MET A 1 -6.08 5.47 -2.53
N TRP A 2 -5.84 4.15 -2.52
CA TRP A 2 -4.80 3.50 -1.70
C TRP A 2 -3.40 4.11 -1.93
N ILE A 3 -2.88 4.08 -3.16
CA ILE A 3 -1.54 4.61 -3.48
C ILE A 3 -1.47 6.13 -3.27
N GLY A 4 -2.52 6.87 -3.61
CA GLY A 4 -2.56 8.32 -3.38
C GLY A 4 -2.44 8.68 -1.89
N LEU A 5 -3.15 7.97 -1.00
CA LEU A 5 -3.01 8.16 0.45
C LEU A 5 -1.62 7.74 0.95
N LEU A 6 -1.04 6.66 0.39
CA LEU A 6 0.32 6.23 0.72
C LEU A 6 1.34 7.33 0.42
N TRP A 7 1.25 7.93 -0.77
CA TRP A 7 2.13 9.02 -1.19
C TRP A 7 1.87 10.30 -0.39
N TYR A 8 0.59 10.63 -0.11
CA TYR A 8 0.25 11.75 0.74
C TYR A 8 0.92 11.64 2.12
N PHE A 9 0.85 10.50 2.79
CA PHE A 9 1.49 10.31 4.07
C PHE A 9 3.01 10.48 4.00
N ASN A 10 3.66 9.89 2.99
CA ASN A 10 5.11 9.87 2.90
C ASN A 10 5.72 11.15 2.34
N PHE A 11 5.06 11.83 1.41
CA PHE A 11 5.61 13.02 0.74
C PHE A 11 5.03 14.34 1.27
N VAL A 12 3.86 14.32 1.87
CA VAL A 12 3.21 15.55 2.35
C VAL A 12 3.13 15.58 3.87
N GLN A 13 2.44 14.63 4.51
CA GLN A 13 2.14 14.71 5.93
C GLN A 13 3.40 14.55 6.80
N ILE A 14 4.17 13.49 6.62
CA ILE A 14 5.34 13.21 7.46
C ILE A 14 6.40 14.32 7.37
N PRO A 15 6.84 14.80 6.19
CA PRO A 15 7.84 15.85 6.10
C PRO A 15 7.38 17.19 6.69
N ASN A 16 6.09 17.50 6.63
CA ASN A 16 5.57 18.77 7.12
C ASN A 16 5.18 18.75 8.60
N MET A 17 5.13 17.58 9.26
CA MET A 17 4.82 17.48 10.68
C MET A 17 5.81 18.24 11.56
N SER A 18 7.07 18.37 11.17
CA SER A 18 8.08 19.14 11.89
C SER A 18 7.86 20.65 11.82
N LYS A 19 7.14 21.14 10.81
CA LYS A 19 6.85 22.56 10.58
C LYS A 19 5.60 23.03 11.32
N ILE A 20 4.81 22.08 11.84
CA ILE A 20 3.54 22.38 12.53
C ILE A 20 3.83 22.65 14.01
N PRO A 21 3.33 23.76 14.58
CA PRO A 21 3.42 24.05 16.01
C PRO A 21 2.86 22.87 16.84
N ASP A 22 3.46 22.61 18.00
CA ASP A 22 3.10 21.46 18.83
C ASP A 22 1.64 21.49 19.30
N GLU A 23 1.07 22.68 19.46
CA GLU A 23 -0.34 22.89 19.81
C GLU A 23 -1.32 22.32 18.77
N HIS A 24 -0.95 22.32 17.50
CA HIS A 24 -1.82 21.87 16.39
C HIS A 24 -1.58 20.42 15.98
N LYS A 25 -0.46 19.81 16.37
CA LYS A 25 -0.14 18.39 16.06
C LYS A 25 -1.23 17.41 16.52
N PRO A 26 -1.86 17.59 17.72
CA PRO A 26 -2.93 16.71 18.17
C PRO A 26 -4.15 16.66 17.22
N ALA A 27 -4.51 17.79 16.61
CA ALA A 27 -5.63 17.84 15.67
C ALA A 27 -5.37 16.92 14.45
N ILE A 28 -4.15 16.91 13.94
CA ILE A 28 -3.76 16.06 12.81
C ILE A 28 -3.65 14.61 13.24
N SER A 29 -2.94 14.32 14.32
CA SER A 29 -2.64 12.95 14.75
C SER A 29 -3.84 12.23 15.35
N LYS A 30 -4.76 12.93 16.03
CA LYS A 30 -5.92 12.33 16.70
C LYS A 30 -7.21 12.35 15.86
N VAL A 31 -7.34 13.25 14.88
CA VAL A 31 -8.57 13.40 14.09
C VAL A 31 -8.33 13.01 12.63
N ILE A 32 -7.41 13.71 11.95
CA ILE A 32 -7.22 13.52 10.51
C ILE A 32 -6.53 12.20 10.18
N ALA A 33 -5.44 11.87 10.89
CA ALA A 33 -4.67 10.67 10.60
C ALA A 33 -5.48 9.38 10.81
N PRO A 34 -6.25 9.17 11.90
CA PRO A 34 -7.08 7.98 12.04
C PRO A 34 -8.12 7.82 10.95
N ALA A 35 -8.78 8.92 10.54
CA ALA A 35 -9.76 8.90 9.46
C ALA A 35 -9.13 8.56 8.12
N ALA A 36 -7.99 9.18 7.79
CA ALA A 36 -7.25 8.87 6.56
C ALA A 36 -6.71 7.43 6.55
N LEU A 37 -6.25 6.91 7.69
CA LEU A 37 -5.81 5.53 7.83
C LEU A 37 -6.94 4.51 7.73
N PHE A 38 -8.16 4.86 8.13
CA PHE A 38 -9.34 4.03 7.88
C PHE A 38 -9.53 3.84 6.37
N TRP A 39 -9.62 4.91 5.61
CA TRP A 39 -9.79 4.84 4.16
C TRP A 39 -8.60 4.18 3.46
N PHE A 40 -7.39 4.41 3.94
CA PHE A 40 -6.18 3.78 3.42
C PHE A 40 -6.25 2.25 3.46
N ARG A 41 -6.64 1.67 4.61
CA ARG A 41 -6.74 0.22 4.78
C ARG A 41 -7.85 -0.40 3.94
N TRP A 42 -9.03 0.21 3.98
CA TRP A 42 -10.18 -0.29 3.22
C TRP A 42 -9.96 -0.14 1.71
N ALA A 43 -9.30 0.91 1.27
CA ALA A 43 -8.92 1.07 -0.12
C ALA A 43 -7.89 0.01 -0.56
N ALA A 44 -6.94 -0.37 0.30
CA ALA A 44 -6.01 -1.46 0.03
C ALA A 44 -6.75 -2.79 -0.16
N LEU A 45 -7.66 -3.13 0.76
CA LEU A 45 -8.47 -4.35 0.67
C LEU A 45 -9.35 -4.35 -0.58
N ALA A 46 -10.06 -3.25 -0.83
CA ALA A 46 -10.91 -3.12 -2.02
C ALA A 46 -10.11 -3.28 -3.33
N THR A 47 -8.90 -2.74 -3.39
CA THR A 47 -8.01 -2.90 -4.56
C THR A 47 -7.63 -4.36 -4.78
N ILE A 48 -7.28 -5.09 -3.73
CA ILE A 48 -6.95 -6.53 -3.84
C ILE A 48 -8.17 -7.33 -4.30
N ILE A 49 -9.31 -7.14 -3.65
CA ILE A 49 -10.54 -7.88 -3.98
C ILE A 49 -10.96 -7.60 -5.43
N SER A 50 -11.03 -6.33 -5.82
CA SER A 50 -11.41 -5.96 -7.21
C SER A 50 -10.41 -6.46 -8.25
N GLY A 51 -9.11 -6.44 -7.93
CA GLY A 51 -8.06 -7.00 -8.80
C GLY A 51 -8.18 -8.50 -8.98
N LEU A 52 -8.48 -9.25 -7.92
CA LEU A 52 -8.72 -10.70 -8.00
C LEU A 52 -9.99 -11.04 -8.79
N ILE A 53 -11.08 -10.31 -8.56
CA ILE A 53 -12.33 -10.47 -9.32
C ILE A 53 -12.07 -10.20 -10.81
N LEU A 54 -11.36 -9.12 -11.14
CA LEU A 54 -11.03 -8.79 -12.52
C LEU A 54 -10.18 -9.87 -13.18
N GLY A 55 -9.17 -10.38 -12.45
CA GLY A 55 -8.32 -11.48 -12.92
C GLY A 55 -9.11 -12.76 -13.16
N TYR A 56 -10.09 -13.05 -12.31
CA TYR A 56 -10.97 -14.21 -12.46
C TYR A 56 -11.89 -14.08 -13.70
N ILE A 57 -12.58 -12.93 -13.85
CA ILE A 57 -13.48 -12.67 -14.96
C ILE A 57 -12.74 -12.73 -16.30
N ASN A 58 -11.52 -12.20 -16.36
CA ASN A 58 -10.71 -12.22 -17.58
C ASN A 58 -9.91 -13.53 -17.79
N GLY A 59 -10.02 -14.50 -16.88
CA GLY A 59 -9.44 -15.84 -17.02
C GLY A 59 -7.92 -15.93 -16.88
N TYR A 60 -7.23 -14.85 -16.47
CA TYR A 60 -5.75 -14.85 -16.35
C TYR A 60 -5.23 -15.04 -14.91
N ILE A 61 -6.12 -15.24 -13.94
CA ILE A 61 -5.71 -15.27 -12.53
C ILE A 61 -4.70 -16.38 -12.23
N HIS A 62 -4.89 -17.58 -12.79
CA HIS A 62 -3.98 -18.71 -12.63
C HIS A 62 -2.59 -18.41 -13.20
N ASP A 63 -2.54 -17.90 -14.42
CA ASP A 63 -1.29 -17.55 -15.09
C ASP A 63 -0.55 -16.43 -14.39
N ALA A 64 -1.27 -15.42 -13.91
CA ALA A 64 -0.70 -14.33 -13.13
C ALA A 64 -0.16 -14.80 -11.77
N MET A 65 -0.91 -15.63 -11.03
CA MET A 65 -0.46 -16.16 -9.72
C MET A 65 0.77 -17.07 -9.85
N THR A 66 0.90 -17.80 -10.96
CA THR A 66 2.07 -18.63 -11.27
C THR A 66 3.18 -17.87 -12.03
N LEU A 67 3.11 -16.53 -12.05
CA LEU A 67 4.08 -15.66 -12.76
C LEU A 67 4.26 -15.99 -14.24
N GLY A 68 3.23 -16.54 -14.89
CA GLY A 68 3.27 -16.89 -16.28
C GLY A 68 4.11 -18.13 -16.63
N ILE A 69 4.49 -18.94 -15.63
CA ILE A 69 5.32 -20.14 -15.84
C ILE A 69 4.64 -21.12 -16.79
N MET A 70 3.30 -21.23 -16.74
CA MET A 70 2.52 -22.14 -17.56
C MET A 70 2.16 -21.58 -18.95
N SER A 71 2.16 -20.26 -19.12
CA SER A 71 1.75 -19.57 -20.35
C SER A 71 2.91 -19.03 -21.20
N GLY A 72 4.17 -19.33 -20.82
CA GLY A 72 5.34 -18.90 -21.57
C GLY A 72 5.82 -17.47 -21.29
N GLY A 73 5.36 -16.85 -20.19
CA GLY A 73 5.86 -15.55 -19.74
C GLY A 73 5.18 -14.34 -20.40
N GLY A 74 5.88 -13.21 -20.45
CA GLY A 74 5.40 -11.98 -21.08
C GLY A 74 4.38 -11.21 -20.23
N LYS A 75 3.20 -10.92 -20.77
CA LYS A 75 2.17 -10.13 -20.10
C LYS A 75 1.72 -10.75 -18.78
N SER A 76 1.53 -12.06 -18.72
CA SER A 76 1.11 -12.78 -17.51
C SER A 76 2.12 -12.67 -16.38
N THR A 77 3.42 -12.68 -16.70
CA THR A 77 4.48 -12.48 -15.71
C THR A 77 4.47 -11.06 -15.15
N ALA A 78 4.30 -10.05 -15.99
CA ALA A 78 4.24 -8.66 -15.56
C ALA A 78 3.04 -8.42 -14.62
N ILE A 79 1.85 -8.91 -15.00
CA ILE A 79 0.66 -8.86 -14.12
C ILE A 79 0.93 -9.58 -12.81
N GLY A 80 1.49 -10.77 -12.87
CA GLY A 80 1.77 -11.58 -11.69
C GLY A 80 2.68 -10.87 -10.70
N ILE A 81 3.75 -10.24 -11.18
CA ILE A 81 4.63 -9.42 -10.34
C ILE A 81 3.85 -8.29 -9.68
N GLY A 82 3.03 -7.54 -10.44
CA GLY A 82 2.21 -6.47 -9.89
C GLY A 82 1.20 -6.95 -8.86
N MET A 83 0.55 -8.09 -9.09
CA MET A 83 -0.39 -8.71 -8.15
C MET A 83 0.31 -9.12 -6.84
N TRP A 84 1.45 -9.80 -6.92
CA TRP A 84 2.22 -10.19 -5.74
C TRP A 84 2.74 -8.99 -4.94
N LEU A 85 3.25 -7.97 -5.62
CA LEU A 85 3.65 -6.73 -4.95
C LEU A 85 2.45 -6.06 -4.24
N GLY A 86 1.28 -6.02 -4.88
CA GLY A 86 0.05 -5.51 -4.27
C GLY A 86 -0.37 -6.30 -3.03
N ILE A 87 -0.32 -7.63 -3.08
CA ILE A 87 -0.63 -8.51 -1.94
C ILE A 87 0.35 -8.27 -0.78
N ILE A 88 1.66 -8.22 -1.05
CA ILE A 88 2.68 -7.95 -0.04
C ILE A 88 2.45 -6.59 0.61
N MET A 89 2.18 -5.57 -0.19
CA MET A 89 1.90 -4.22 0.30
C MET A 89 0.64 -4.18 1.16
N ALA A 90 -0.43 -4.87 0.77
CA ALA A 90 -1.67 -4.96 1.56
C ALA A 90 -1.44 -5.71 2.86
N PHE A 91 -0.69 -6.82 2.84
CA PHE A 91 -0.29 -7.53 4.04
C PHE A 91 0.48 -6.61 5.00
N ASN A 92 1.45 -5.87 4.52
CA ASN A 92 2.18 -4.89 5.33
C ASN A 92 1.25 -3.85 5.96
N VAL A 93 0.25 -3.37 5.21
CA VAL A 93 -0.72 -2.39 5.73
C VAL A 93 -1.51 -2.96 6.91
N TRP A 94 -2.04 -4.18 6.79
CA TRP A 94 -2.94 -4.75 7.79
C TRP A 94 -2.21 -5.33 8.99
N PHE A 95 -1.09 -6.01 8.78
CA PHE A 95 -0.42 -6.80 9.82
C PHE A 95 0.81 -6.12 10.43
N VAL A 96 1.42 -5.17 9.73
CA VAL A 96 2.60 -4.45 10.24
C VAL A 96 2.30 -2.98 10.50
N ILE A 97 1.86 -2.24 9.50
CA ILE A 97 1.69 -0.80 9.60
C ILE A 97 0.57 -0.46 10.60
N TRP A 98 -0.60 -1.07 10.43
CA TRP A 98 -1.76 -0.74 11.26
C TRP A 98 -1.58 -1.01 12.76
N PRO A 99 -1.09 -2.18 13.23
CA PRO A 99 -0.86 -2.41 14.65
C PRO A 99 0.12 -1.40 15.26
N ASN A 100 1.18 -1.07 14.52
CA ASN A 100 2.19 -0.12 14.96
C ASN A 100 1.66 1.33 14.95
N GLN A 101 0.83 1.70 13.99
CA GLN A 101 0.17 3.01 13.95
C GLN A 101 -0.80 3.21 15.10
N LYS A 102 -1.57 2.19 15.50
CA LYS A 102 -2.45 2.28 16.67
C LYS A 102 -1.67 2.67 17.94
N ARG A 103 -0.50 2.07 18.14
CA ARG A 103 0.39 2.40 19.27
C ARG A 103 1.01 3.78 19.11
N ALA A 104 1.52 4.11 17.93
CA ALA A 104 2.15 5.39 17.64
C ALA A 104 1.20 6.57 17.82
N LEU A 105 -0.07 6.44 17.43
CA LEU A 105 -1.09 7.48 17.57
C LEU A 105 -1.74 7.54 18.96
N GLY A 106 -1.38 6.62 19.86
CA GLY A 106 -1.93 6.59 21.21
C GLY A 106 -3.37 6.07 21.29
N MET A 107 -3.82 5.30 20.31
CA MET A 107 -5.11 4.57 20.34
C MET A 107 -5.07 3.37 21.29
N VAL A 108 -3.87 2.89 21.60
CA VAL A 108 -3.58 1.85 22.56
C VAL A 108 -2.55 2.39 23.52
N GLU A 109 -2.81 2.30 24.81
CA GLU A 109 -1.87 2.70 25.85
C GLU A 109 -0.63 1.81 25.79
N CYS A 110 0.54 2.43 25.72
CA CYS A 110 1.82 1.75 25.72
C CYS A 110 2.91 2.69 26.24
N GLU A 111 4.01 2.11 26.72
CA GLU A 111 5.17 2.85 27.18
C GLU A 111 5.75 3.77 26.09
N PRO A 112 6.33 4.93 26.47
CA PRO A 112 6.88 5.89 25.50
C PRO A 112 7.93 5.29 24.56
N GLU A 113 8.71 4.34 25.03
CA GLU A 113 9.73 3.64 24.26
C GLU A 113 9.11 2.74 23.19
N VAL A 114 8.08 1.99 23.55
CA VAL A 114 7.31 1.13 22.62
C VAL A 114 6.61 1.98 21.57
N LYS A 115 6.08 3.14 21.98
CA LYS A 115 5.44 4.09 21.06
C LYS A 115 6.42 4.61 20.00
N ALA A 116 7.62 5.02 20.43
CA ALA A 116 8.66 5.51 19.52
C ALA A 116 9.15 4.42 18.56
N LYS A 117 9.35 3.19 19.04
CA LYS A 117 9.72 2.03 18.23
C LYS A 117 8.63 1.69 17.19
N SER A 118 7.38 1.66 17.62
CA SER A 118 6.23 1.41 16.75
C SER A 118 6.09 2.47 15.65
N ALA A 119 6.31 3.75 15.99
CA ALA A 119 6.29 4.83 15.01
C ALA A 119 7.38 4.65 13.93
N LYS A 120 8.60 4.29 14.35
CA LYS A 120 9.71 4.00 13.41
C LYS A 120 9.40 2.82 12.51
N THR A 121 8.87 1.74 13.06
CA THR A 121 8.49 0.53 12.29
C THR A 121 7.39 0.86 11.28
N ALA A 122 6.32 1.53 11.70
CA ALA A 122 5.24 1.93 10.81
C ALA A 122 5.75 2.83 9.67
N MET A 123 6.62 3.78 9.98
CA MET A 123 7.22 4.67 8.98
C MET A 123 8.10 3.89 7.99
N LEU A 124 8.94 2.96 8.46
CA LEU A 124 9.82 2.17 7.62
C LEU A 124 9.00 1.33 6.63
N PHE A 125 8.01 0.57 7.11
CA PHE A 125 7.16 -0.26 6.25
C PHE A 125 6.27 0.57 5.32
N SER A 126 5.84 1.75 5.73
CA SER A 126 5.15 2.68 4.85
C SER A 126 6.04 3.17 3.71
N ARG A 127 7.31 3.51 3.98
CA ARG A 127 8.29 3.87 2.95
C ARG A 127 8.63 2.70 2.02
N THR A 128 8.75 1.49 2.57
CA THR A 128 8.92 0.27 1.77
C THR A 128 7.75 0.08 0.82
N ASN A 129 6.52 0.22 1.31
CA ASN A 129 5.34 0.15 0.45
C ASN A 129 5.34 1.26 -0.63
N THR A 130 5.80 2.47 -0.31
CA THR A 130 5.95 3.54 -1.30
C THR A 130 6.94 3.16 -2.40
N LEU A 131 8.07 2.57 -2.04
CA LEU A 131 9.05 2.07 -3.00
C LEU A 131 8.46 0.96 -3.89
N LEU A 132 7.77 -0.02 -3.28
CA LEU A 132 7.13 -1.13 -4.00
C LEU A 132 5.96 -0.68 -4.89
N SER A 133 5.34 0.47 -4.59
CA SER A 133 4.22 0.98 -5.38
C SER A 133 4.61 1.38 -6.80
N LEU A 134 5.85 1.82 -7.01
CA LEU A 134 6.35 2.20 -8.34
C LEU A 134 6.42 1.00 -9.30
N PRO A 135 7.15 -0.09 -8.99
CA PRO A 135 7.18 -1.26 -9.86
C PRO A 135 5.80 -1.94 -9.96
N MET A 136 4.99 -1.92 -8.89
CA MET A 136 3.63 -2.45 -8.93
C MET A 136 2.77 -1.71 -9.97
N LEU A 137 2.75 -0.38 -9.93
CA LEU A 137 1.99 0.43 -10.90
C LEU A 137 2.53 0.23 -12.32
N LEU A 138 3.86 0.21 -12.49
CA LEU A 138 4.49 0.03 -13.79
C LEU A 138 4.09 -1.31 -14.41
N THR A 139 4.18 -2.41 -13.67
CA THR A 139 3.86 -3.75 -14.18
C THR A 139 2.39 -3.93 -14.48
N ILE A 140 1.49 -3.33 -13.71
CA ILE A 140 0.05 -3.36 -13.99
C ILE A 140 -0.27 -2.48 -15.21
N CYS A 141 0.32 -1.28 -15.32
CA CYS A 141 0.05 -0.36 -16.43
C CYS A 141 0.63 -0.84 -17.77
N LEU A 142 1.74 -1.57 -17.76
CA LEU A 142 2.34 -2.13 -18.99
C LEU A 142 1.38 -3.00 -19.81
N LEU A 143 0.38 -3.59 -19.16
CA LEU A 143 -0.66 -4.36 -19.85
C LEU A 143 -1.52 -3.54 -20.79
N TYR A 144 -1.79 -2.30 -20.42
CA TYR A 144 -2.64 -1.40 -21.20
C TYR A 144 -1.87 -0.62 -22.26
N THR A 145 -0.56 -0.52 -22.09
CA THR A 145 0.30 0.30 -22.98
C THR A 145 1.14 -0.52 -23.95
N SER A 146 1.23 -1.85 -23.77
CA SER A 146 1.91 -2.72 -24.74
C SER A 146 1.08 -2.85 -26.00
N PRO A 147 1.65 -2.60 -27.21
CA PRO A 147 0.94 -2.83 -28.45
C PRO A 147 0.47 -4.27 -28.52
N SER A 148 -0.74 -4.45 -29.05
CA SER A 148 -1.25 -5.80 -29.32
C SER A 148 -0.35 -6.48 -30.35
N PRO A 149 -0.05 -7.79 -30.21
CA PRO A 149 0.71 -8.52 -31.22
C PRO A 149 -0.03 -8.66 -32.58
N ARG A 150 -1.15 -7.98 -32.74
CA ARG A 150 -2.01 -8.02 -33.94
C ARG A 150 -1.97 -6.74 -34.77
N ASP A 151 -1.19 -5.76 -34.40
CA ASP A 151 -1.00 -4.52 -35.17
C ASP A 151 0.30 -4.56 -35.95
#